data_753f953445fc34cd38124fba94607375
#
_entry.id   753f953445fc34cd38124fba94607375
#
_cell.length_a   1.000
_cell.length_b   1.000
_cell.length_c   1.000
_cell.angle_alpha   90.00
_cell.angle_beta   90.00
_cell.angle_gamma   90.00
#
_symmetry.space_group_name_H-M   'P 1'
#
loop_
_entity.id
_entity.type
_entity.pdbx_description
1 polymer ?
#
loop_
_entity_poly.entity_id
_entity_poly.type
_entity_poly.pdbx_seq_one_letter_code
_entity_poly.pdbx_strand_id
1 'polypeptide(L)'
;LTAFSVAGLEASHLQRLNDAKGRYYTWYEAMTGISGCTAEQCPYVQNYEGVDDVGNAFKLDGTEEGEFGVQIRGCCPEGWHVANANDWWDMLMSIKSEYAIPDDFALGGYTFSGGHDGKPENAVTKAGFYKSGCTVKNMGNVGAWLRGGNGRVADGGIWIQSSLTLTDAGEALLQFVEGAESIGFGWWPLGYQKADGSFNSSALGKWGYMWFIGQTSETVARSLVISGTSLNLQTKTNSEAAKDIYLSVRCVKNYTK
;
A
#
# COMPACT_ATOMS: atom_id res chain seq x y z
N LEU A 1 16.73 15.86 -1.36
CA LEU A 1 16.17 14.70 -2.10
C LEU A 1 16.68 14.74 -3.52
N THR A 2 17.36 13.65 -3.95
CA THR A 2 17.85 13.53 -5.34
C THR A 2 16.67 13.46 -6.30
N ALA A 3 16.74 14.14 -7.44
CA ALA A 3 15.72 14.08 -8.46
C ALA A 3 15.63 12.67 -9.07
N PHE A 4 14.41 12.25 -9.40
CA PHE A 4 14.21 10.98 -10.05
C PHE A 4 14.69 10.98 -11.49
N SER A 5 15.23 9.85 -11.93
CA SER A 5 15.58 9.57 -13.32
C SER A 5 15.06 8.18 -13.68
N VAL A 6 14.19 8.08 -14.67
CA VAL A 6 13.61 6.81 -15.14
C VAL A 6 13.69 6.77 -16.66
N ALA A 7 14.31 5.73 -17.18
CA ALA A 7 14.35 5.50 -18.63
C ALA A 7 12.93 5.23 -19.15
N GLY A 8 12.54 5.91 -20.23
CA GLY A 8 11.23 5.75 -20.88
C GLY A 8 10.12 6.66 -20.35
N LEU A 9 10.41 7.53 -19.35
CA LEU A 9 9.50 8.61 -18.97
C LEU A 9 9.96 9.95 -19.56
N GLU A 10 9.00 10.71 -20.06
CA GLU A 10 9.24 12.07 -20.50
C GLU A 10 9.54 13.00 -19.31
N ALA A 11 10.22 14.11 -19.55
CA ALA A 11 10.60 15.08 -18.53
C ALA A 11 9.39 15.60 -17.73
N SER A 12 8.24 15.79 -18.36
CA SER A 12 6.99 16.21 -17.72
C SER A 12 6.46 15.19 -16.70
N HIS A 13 6.54 13.90 -17.02
CA HIS A 13 6.16 12.83 -16.09
C HIS A 13 7.13 12.71 -14.93
N LEU A 14 8.44 12.85 -15.20
CA LEU A 14 9.47 12.87 -14.17
C LEU A 14 9.28 14.07 -13.22
N GLN A 15 8.92 15.23 -13.74
CA GLN A 15 8.63 16.40 -12.93
C GLN A 15 7.42 16.12 -12.00
N ARG A 16 6.32 15.58 -12.51
CA ARG A 16 5.15 15.22 -11.71
C ARG A 16 5.49 14.22 -10.61
N LEU A 17 6.30 13.19 -10.88
CA LEU A 17 6.78 12.27 -9.85
C LEU A 17 7.64 12.96 -8.80
N ASN A 18 8.50 13.88 -9.21
CA ASN A 18 9.31 14.68 -8.28
C ASN A 18 8.46 15.61 -7.41
N ASP A 19 7.40 16.18 -7.96
CA ASP A 19 6.48 17.07 -7.24
C ASP A 19 5.60 16.29 -6.25
N ALA A 20 5.21 15.08 -6.62
CA ALA A 20 4.37 14.21 -5.79
C ALA A 20 5.14 13.46 -4.70
N LYS A 21 6.47 13.39 -4.80
CA LYS A 21 7.25 12.67 -3.80
C LYS A 21 7.13 13.36 -2.43
N GLY A 22 6.56 12.61 -1.50
CA GLY A 22 6.53 12.97 -0.11
C GLY A 22 7.81 12.56 0.61
N ARG A 23 7.74 12.50 1.92
CA ARG A 23 8.80 11.93 2.74
C ARG A 23 8.69 10.40 2.74
N TYR A 24 9.84 9.74 2.63
CA TYR A 24 9.98 8.32 2.84
C TYR A 24 10.49 8.06 4.26
N TYR A 25 10.07 6.94 4.85
CA TYR A 25 10.39 6.54 6.20
C TYR A 25 10.87 5.10 6.22
N THR A 26 11.85 4.76 7.04
CA THR A 26 12.00 3.39 7.50
C THR A 26 10.78 2.99 8.32
N TRP A 27 10.55 1.70 8.53
CA TRP A 27 9.45 1.28 9.41
C TRP A 27 9.63 1.82 10.83
N TYR A 28 10.86 1.85 11.31
CA TYR A 28 11.19 2.41 12.64
C TYR A 28 10.84 3.89 12.76
N GLU A 29 11.20 4.69 11.77
CA GLU A 29 10.83 6.11 11.70
C GLU A 29 9.31 6.31 11.56
N ALA A 30 8.66 5.48 10.75
CA ALA A 30 7.21 5.52 10.57
C ALA A 30 6.46 5.29 11.89
N MET A 31 6.92 4.32 12.67
CA MET A 31 6.27 3.93 13.93
C MET A 31 6.59 4.86 15.10
N THR A 32 7.76 5.49 15.12
CA THR A 32 8.20 6.36 16.25
C THR A 32 8.03 7.85 15.98
N GLY A 33 8.01 8.26 14.71
CA GLY A 33 8.08 9.66 14.33
C GLY A 33 9.48 10.28 14.50
N ILE A 34 10.48 9.49 14.88
CA ILE A 34 11.86 9.94 15.14
C ILE A 34 12.71 9.69 13.89
N SER A 35 13.24 10.76 13.30
CA SER A 35 14.12 10.67 12.13
C SER A 35 15.43 9.96 12.50
N GLY A 36 15.83 8.98 11.68
CA GLY A 36 17.03 8.18 11.90
C GLY A 36 16.88 7.15 13.02
N CYS A 37 15.65 6.85 13.47
CA CYS A 37 15.39 5.81 14.45
C CYS A 37 15.89 4.46 13.95
N THR A 38 16.65 3.75 14.78
CA THR A 38 17.18 2.41 14.50
C THR A 38 16.33 1.32 15.18
N ALA A 39 16.62 0.06 14.86
CA ALA A 39 15.96 -1.09 15.50
C ALA A 39 16.11 -1.10 17.02
N GLU A 40 17.30 -0.73 17.53
CA GLU A 40 17.59 -0.70 18.97
C GLU A 40 16.86 0.41 19.71
N GLN A 41 16.52 1.49 19.00
CA GLN A 41 15.83 2.65 19.57
C GLN A 41 14.31 2.56 19.44
N CYS A 42 13.82 1.68 18.56
CA CYS A 42 12.39 1.54 18.30
C CYS A 42 11.74 0.61 19.32
N PRO A 43 10.81 1.09 20.15
CA PRO A 43 10.12 0.24 21.13
C PRO A 43 9.17 -0.77 20.46
N TYR A 44 8.74 -0.52 19.23
CA TYR A 44 7.73 -1.30 18.53
C TYR A 44 8.29 -2.52 17.78
N VAL A 45 9.40 -3.07 18.21
CA VAL A 45 9.93 -4.33 17.68
C VAL A 45 9.06 -5.49 18.13
N GLN A 46 9.11 -6.61 17.43
CA GLN A 46 8.28 -7.80 17.69
C GLN A 46 8.19 -8.14 19.20
N ASN A 47 7.00 -8.53 19.61
CA ASN A 47 6.59 -8.79 21.01
C ASN A 47 6.42 -7.54 21.90
N TYR A 48 6.36 -6.34 21.33
CA TYR A 48 6.03 -5.15 22.10
C TYR A 48 4.58 -5.17 22.57
N GLU A 49 4.36 -4.93 23.84
CA GLU A 49 3.04 -4.73 24.44
C GLU A 49 2.93 -3.28 24.95
N GLY A 50 1.78 -2.65 24.74
CA GLY A 50 1.58 -1.26 25.12
C GLY A 50 0.13 -0.81 25.06
N VAL A 51 -0.03 0.50 25.11
CA VAL A 51 -1.32 1.18 24.94
C VAL A 51 -1.17 2.14 23.76
N ASP A 52 -2.14 2.12 22.84
CA ASP A 52 -2.15 2.99 21.69
C ASP A 52 -2.58 4.43 22.02
N ASP A 53 -2.54 5.33 21.06
CA ASP A 53 -2.82 6.75 21.25
C ASP A 53 -4.29 7.06 21.62
N VAL A 54 -5.16 6.06 21.59
CA VAL A 54 -6.57 6.17 21.98
C VAL A 54 -6.93 5.31 23.19
N GLY A 55 -5.91 4.74 23.88
CA GLY A 55 -6.06 4.04 25.16
C GLY A 55 -6.37 2.54 25.06
N ASN A 56 -6.26 1.92 23.88
CA ASN A 56 -6.46 0.49 23.75
C ASN A 56 -5.15 -0.27 24.01
N ALA A 57 -5.20 -1.30 24.83
CA ALA A 57 -4.08 -2.24 24.96
C ALA A 57 -3.85 -2.99 23.65
N PHE A 58 -2.59 -3.17 23.28
CA PHE A 58 -2.21 -3.90 22.07
C PHE A 58 -0.92 -4.69 22.24
N LYS A 59 -0.69 -5.60 21.30
CA LYS A 59 0.54 -6.38 21.18
C LYS A 59 0.96 -6.45 19.71
N LEU A 60 2.21 -6.12 19.45
CA LEU A 60 2.86 -6.28 18.14
C LEU A 60 3.73 -7.53 18.18
N ASP A 61 3.14 -8.69 17.99
CA ASP A 61 3.82 -9.99 18.05
C ASP A 61 3.82 -10.74 16.69
N GLY A 62 3.34 -10.08 15.65
CA GLY A 62 3.17 -10.67 14.34
C GLY A 62 1.88 -11.51 14.20
N THR A 63 1.06 -11.58 15.27
CA THR A 63 -0.27 -12.18 15.18
C THR A 63 -1.31 -11.18 14.67
N GLU A 64 -2.32 -11.70 14.00
CA GLU A 64 -3.33 -10.88 13.36
C GLU A 64 -4.18 -10.09 14.36
N GLU A 65 -4.52 -10.71 15.49
CA GLU A 65 -5.42 -10.12 16.47
C GLU A 65 -4.81 -8.94 17.22
N GLY A 66 -3.52 -9.01 17.51
CA GLY A 66 -2.81 -7.98 18.28
C GLY A 66 -2.59 -6.67 17.53
N GLU A 67 -2.63 -6.70 16.20
CA GLU A 67 -2.16 -5.61 15.34
C GLU A 67 -3.25 -4.93 14.50
N PHE A 68 -4.42 -5.54 14.30
CA PHE A 68 -5.40 -5.09 13.29
C PHE A 68 -5.90 -3.66 13.46
N GLY A 69 -6.15 -3.22 14.65
CA GLY A 69 -6.77 -1.92 14.91
C GLY A 69 -5.94 -0.99 15.78
N VAL A 70 -4.65 -1.22 15.86
CA VAL A 70 -3.72 -0.41 16.66
C VAL A 70 -3.56 0.97 16.04
N GLN A 71 -3.70 2.02 16.84
CA GLN A 71 -3.63 3.41 16.42
C GLN A 71 -2.37 4.08 16.97
N ILE A 72 -1.22 3.80 16.38
CA ILE A 72 0.06 4.43 16.72
C ILE A 72 0.24 5.66 15.86
N ARG A 73 0.40 6.83 16.50
CA ARG A 73 0.66 8.10 15.81
C ARG A 73 1.87 8.01 14.89
N GLY A 74 2.99 7.53 15.41
CA GLY A 74 4.24 7.46 14.66
C GLY A 74 4.63 8.81 14.05
N CYS A 75 4.91 8.81 12.74
CA CYS A 75 5.24 10.01 11.98
C CYS A 75 4.02 10.88 11.57
N CYS A 76 2.83 10.49 11.95
CA CYS A 76 1.60 11.20 11.61
C CYS A 76 1.36 12.45 12.49
N PRO A 77 0.53 13.40 12.05
CA PRO A 77 0.12 14.54 12.88
C PRO A 77 -0.63 14.11 14.14
N GLU A 78 -0.75 15.01 15.11
CA GLU A 78 -1.59 14.79 16.30
C GLU A 78 -3.05 14.49 15.90
N GLY A 79 -3.65 13.49 16.55
CA GLY A 79 -4.99 13.00 16.23
C GLY A 79 -5.06 12.09 15.00
N TRP A 80 -3.91 11.68 14.47
CA TRP A 80 -3.80 10.75 13.35
C TRP A 80 -2.85 9.60 13.71
N HIS A 81 -3.01 8.45 13.04
CA HIS A 81 -2.15 7.29 13.21
C HIS A 81 -1.67 6.73 11.87
N VAL A 82 -0.62 5.95 11.89
CA VAL A 82 -0.15 5.16 10.73
C VAL A 82 -1.22 4.14 10.38
N ALA A 83 -1.65 4.10 9.13
CA ALA A 83 -2.73 3.21 8.68
C ALA A 83 -2.49 1.76 9.13
N ASN A 84 -3.47 1.17 9.77
CA ASN A 84 -3.47 -0.19 10.27
C ASN A 84 -4.27 -1.15 9.35
N ALA A 85 -4.34 -2.42 9.70
CA ALA A 85 -5.03 -3.40 8.86
C ALA A 85 -6.55 -3.18 8.77
N ASN A 86 -7.17 -2.65 9.82
CA ASN A 86 -8.60 -2.30 9.80
C ASN A 86 -8.88 -1.16 8.83
N ASP A 87 -8.06 -0.10 8.86
CA ASP A 87 -8.23 1.06 7.96
C ASP A 87 -8.20 0.63 6.50
N TRP A 88 -7.20 -0.17 6.15
CA TRP A 88 -7.06 -0.69 4.79
C TRP A 88 -8.23 -1.58 4.39
N TRP A 89 -8.63 -2.50 5.28
CA TRP A 89 -9.74 -3.39 5.02
C TRP A 89 -11.05 -2.65 4.84
N ASP A 90 -11.36 -1.72 5.73
CA ASP A 90 -12.60 -0.97 5.71
C ASP A 90 -12.67 -0.05 4.48
N MET A 91 -11.55 0.56 4.08
CA MET A 91 -11.46 1.32 2.84
C MET A 91 -11.74 0.42 1.62
N LEU A 92 -11.14 -0.77 1.56
CA LEU A 92 -11.35 -1.70 0.45
C LEU A 92 -12.80 -2.18 0.37
N MET A 93 -13.44 -2.45 1.51
CA MET A 93 -14.85 -2.84 1.56
C MET A 93 -15.78 -1.68 1.17
N SER A 94 -15.42 -0.46 1.53
CA SER A 94 -16.16 0.75 1.12
C SER A 94 -16.09 0.95 -0.39
N ILE A 95 -14.92 0.80 -1.01
CA ILE A 95 -14.77 0.87 -2.48
C ILE A 95 -15.64 -0.21 -3.13
N LYS A 96 -15.59 -1.45 -2.64
CA LYS A 96 -16.41 -2.55 -3.16
C LYS A 96 -17.89 -2.20 -3.12
N SER A 97 -18.37 -1.70 -2.00
CA SER A 97 -19.77 -1.34 -1.78
C SER A 97 -20.19 -0.15 -2.62
N GLU A 98 -19.41 0.93 -2.64
CA GLU A 98 -19.73 2.18 -3.32
C GLU A 98 -19.84 1.99 -4.83
N TYR A 99 -18.92 1.23 -5.42
CA TYR A 99 -18.90 0.99 -6.87
C TYR A 99 -19.65 -0.29 -7.26
N ALA A 100 -20.37 -0.92 -6.31
CA ALA A 100 -21.15 -2.15 -6.52
C ALA A 100 -20.36 -3.21 -7.29
N ILE A 101 -19.07 -3.40 -6.92
CA ILE A 101 -18.18 -4.32 -7.62
C ILE A 101 -18.67 -5.75 -7.36
N PRO A 102 -19.12 -6.49 -8.40
CA PRO A 102 -19.58 -7.86 -8.22
C PRO A 102 -18.48 -8.77 -7.71
N ASP A 103 -18.88 -9.81 -7.00
CA ASP A 103 -17.95 -10.80 -6.45
C ASP A 103 -17.16 -11.55 -7.54
N ASP A 104 -17.78 -11.75 -8.69
CA ASP A 104 -17.23 -12.41 -9.86
C ASP A 104 -16.58 -11.42 -10.86
N PHE A 105 -16.57 -10.13 -10.55
CA PHE A 105 -15.99 -9.12 -11.41
C PHE A 105 -14.51 -9.37 -11.65
N ALA A 106 -14.13 -9.53 -12.89
CA ALA A 106 -12.75 -9.78 -13.29
C ALA A 106 -12.23 -8.66 -14.19
N LEU A 107 -11.08 -8.10 -13.84
CA LEU A 107 -10.30 -7.21 -14.68
C LEU A 107 -8.89 -7.81 -14.80
N GLY A 108 -8.39 -7.99 -15.99
CA GLY A 108 -7.08 -8.60 -16.19
C GLY A 108 -6.96 -10.04 -15.65
N GLY A 109 -8.06 -10.80 -15.61
CA GLY A 109 -8.08 -12.19 -15.14
C GLY A 109 -8.17 -12.37 -13.63
N TYR A 110 -8.46 -11.31 -12.88
CA TYR A 110 -8.60 -11.36 -11.41
C TYR A 110 -10.04 -11.04 -10.99
N THR A 111 -10.54 -11.74 -9.98
CA THR A 111 -11.87 -11.52 -9.40
C THR A 111 -11.74 -10.89 -8.01
N PHE A 112 -12.76 -10.12 -7.60
CA PHE A 112 -12.76 -9.45 -6.29
C PHE A 112 -13.00 -10.41 -5.13
N SER A 113 -13.79 -11.47 -5.34
CA SER A 113 -14.24 -12.41 -4.31
C SER A 113 -13.57 -13.77 -4.35
N GLY A 114 -12.89 -14.10 -5.42
CA GLY A 114 -12.21 -15.38 -5.46
C GLY A 114 -11.11 -15.41 -4.40
N GLY A 115 -11.00 -16.47 -3.61
CA GLY A 115 -9.84 -16.72 -2.80
C GLY A 115 -8.54 -16.66 -3.62
N HIS A 116 -7.40 -16.80 -3.02
CA HIS A 116 -6.13 -16.67 -3.72
C HIS A 116 -5.96 -17.69 -4.87
N ASP A 117 -6.82 -18.66 -4.98
CA ASP A 117 -6.92 -19.67 -6.05
C ASP A 117 -8.19 -19.54 -6.92
N GLY A 118 -8.96 -18.47 -6.73
CA GLY A 118 -10.20 -18.21 -7.48
C GLY A 118 -11.42 -18.97 -6.98
N LYS A 119 -11.33 -19.64 -5.84
CA LYS A 119 -12.44 -20.41 -5.27
C LYS A 119 -13.21 -19.59 -4.24
N PRO A 120 -14.57 -19.62 -4.25
CA PRO A 120 -15.39 -18.86 -3.32
C PRO A 120 -15.16 -19.20 -1.84
N GLU A 121 -14.83 -20.45 -1.55
CA GLU A 121 -14.51 -20.92 -0.20
C GLU A 121 -13.22 -20.34 0.37
N ASN A 122 -12.36 -19.81 -0.49
CA ASN A 122 -11.10 -19.15 -0.12
C ASN A 122 -11.24 -17.62 -0.24
N ALA A 123 -12.42 -17.08 -0.05
CA ALA A 123 -12.65 -15.64 -0.11
C ALA A 123 -11.66 -14.88 0.78
N VAL A 124 -11.19 -13.74 0.28
CA VAL A 124 -10.27 -12.89 1.04
C VAL A 124 -10.98 -12.40 2.30
N THR A 125 -10.45 -12.80 3.44
CA THR A 125 -10.85 -12.31 4.75
C THR A 125 -9.89 -11.23 5.20
N LYS A 126 -10.24 -10.45 6.22
CA LYS A 126 -9.33 -9.49 6.84
C LYS A 126 -8.02 -10.17 7.27
N ALA A 127 -8.13 -11.34 7.92
CA ALA A 127 -6.98 -12.14 8.30
C ALA A 127 -6.16 -12.60 7.09
N GLY A 128 -6.81 -13.08 6.04
CA GLY A 128 -6.14 -13.45 4.79
C GLY A 128 -5.45 -12.28 4.09
N PHE A 129 -6.06 -11.09 4.12
CA PHE A 129 -5.44 -9.85 3.61
C PHE A 129 -4.16 -9.51 4.39
N TYR A 130 -4.16 -9.71 5.68
CA TYR A 130 -3.03 -9.41 6.54
C TYR A 130 -1.91 -10.46 6.46
N LYS A 131 -2.24 -11.73 6.19
CA LYS A 131 -1.27 -12.83 6.18
C LYS A 131 -0.17 -12.69 5.16
N SER A 132 0.99 -13.20 5.55
CA SER A 132 2.17 -13.40 4.71
C SER A 132 1.81 -14.18 3.44
N GLY A 133 2.19 -13.66 2.29
CA GLY A 133 2.01 -14.34 1.00
C GLY A 133 0.59 -14.29 0.44
N CYS A 134 -0.35 -13.63 1.11
CA CYS A 134 -1.59 -13.27 0.47
C CYS A 134 -1.28 -12.23 -0.62
N THR A 135 -0.94 -12.74 -1.78
CA THR A 135 -1.16 -11.99 -3.00
C THR A 135 -2.66 -11.76 -3.03
N VAL A 136 -3.09 -10.53 -2.83
CA VAL A 136 -4.50 -10.16 -2.97
C VAL A 136 -4.81 -10.15 -4.48
N LYS A 137 -4.50 -11.26 -5.14
CA LYS A 137 -4.88 -11.50 -6.53
C LYS A 137 -6.36 -11.29 -6.72
N ASN A 138 -7.10 -11.44 -5.66
CA ASN A 138 -8.53 -11.55 -5.68
C ASN A 138 -9.27 -10.34 -5.12
N MET A 139 -8.56 -9.37 -4.56
CA MET A 139 -9.09 -8.01 -4.46
C MET A 139 -8.86 -7.28 -5.80
N GLY A 140 -8.49 -8.03 -6.80
CA GLY A 140 -8.40 -7.77 -8.22
C GLY A 140 -7.92 -6.37 -8.54
N ASN A 141 -8.85 -5.58 -8.85
CA ASN A 141 -8.66 -4.30 -9.50
C ASN A 141 -8.74 -3.12 -8.55
N VAL A 142 -8.81 -3.37 -7.26
CA VAL A 142 -8.89 -2.30 -6.26
C VAL A 142 -7.69 -1.35 -6.34
N GLY A 143 -6.56 -1.85 -6.81
CA GLY A 143 -5.41 -1.03 -7.11
C GLY A 143 -5.69 0.09 -8.12
N ALA A 144 -6.57 -0.12 -9.08
CA ALA A 144 -6.95 0.91 -10.04
C ALA A 144 -7.64 2.10 -9.35
N TRP A 145 -8.54 1.83 -8.40
CA TRP A 145 -9.23 2.87 -7.61
C TRP A 145 -8.28 3.67 -6.71
N LEU A 146 -7.19 3.07 -6.29
CA LEU A 146 -6.23 3.72 -5.39
C LEU A 146 -5.20 4.59 -6.12
N ARG A 147 -5.03 4.42 -7.43
CA ARG A 147 -4.03 5.14 -8.20
C ARG A 147 -4.33 6.63 -8.31
N GLY A 148 -3.28 7.41 -8.15
CA GLY A 148 -3.28 8.84 -8.46
C GLY A 148 -2.47 9.15 -9.72
N GLY A 149 -2.39 10.43 -10.07
CA GLY A 149 -1.56 10.92 -11.16
C GLY A 149 -2.13 10.68 -12.56
N ASN A 150 -3.46 10.58 -12.69
CA ASN A 150 -4.19 10.34 -13.95
C ASN A 150 -3.87 9.01 -14.62
N GLY A 151 -3.54 7.98 -13.82
CA GLY A 151 -3.41 6.62 -14.33
C GLY A 151 -2.17 6.35 -15.18
N ARG A 152 -2.35 5.65 -16.31
CA ARG A 152 -1.27 5.13 -17.14
C ARG A 152 -0.58 6.21 -18.00
N VAL A 153 0.72 6.01 -18.27
CA VAL A 153 1.50 6.90 -19.18
C VAL A 153 0.85 6.96 -20.57
N ALA A 154 0.33 5.86 -21.07
CA ALA A 154 -0.36 5.82 -22.36
C ALA A 154 -1.58 6.75 -22.45
N ASP A 155 -2.23 7.04 -21.33
CA ASP A 155 -3.41 7.92 -21.21
C ASP A 155 -3.07 9.30 -20.61
N GLY A 156 -1.79 9.68 -20.64
CA GLY A 156 -1.31 10.96 -20.10
C GLY A 156 -1.05 10.94 -18.58
N GLY A 157 -1.14 9.79 -17.95
CA GLY A 157 -0.83 9.58 -16.54
C GLY A 157 0.67 9.33 -16.26
N ILE A 158 0.97 8.77 -15.08
CA ILE A 158 2.34 8.55 -14.61
C ILE A 158 2.68 7.08 -14.33
N TRP A 159 1.72 6.18 -14.39
CA TRP A 159 1.95 4.75 -14.17
C TRP A 159 2.47 4.08 -15.43
N ILE A 160 3.71 3.59 -15.39
CA ILE A 160 4.27 2.78 -16.48
C ILE A 160 3.61 1.40 -16.42
N GLN A 161 2.87 1.09 -17.44
CA GLN A 161 2.23 -0.20 -17.60
C GLN A 161 2.88 -0.96 -18.76
N SER A 162 3.52 -2.07 -18.46
CA SER A 162 4.01 -2.99 -19.49
C SER A 162 3.12 -4.23 -19.52
N SER A 163 2.61 -4.59 -20.67
CA SER A 163 2.02 -5.91 -20.98
C SER A 163 0.74 -6.36 -20.26
N LEU A 164 -0.09 -5.45 -19.71
CA LEU A 164 -1.43 -5.85 -19.27
C LEU A 164 -2.35 -5.94 -20.48
N THR A 165 -2.77 -7.14 -20.85
CA THR A 165 -3.82 -7.33 -21.86
C THR A 165 -5.16 -7.31 -21.14
N LEU A 166 -5.97 -6.30 -21.39
CA LEU A 166 -7.31 -6.16 -20.84
C LEU A 166 -8.36 -6.56 -21.93
N THR A 167 -9.52 -6.96 -21.48
CA THR A 167 -10.71 -7.00 -22.35
C THR A 167 -11.19 -5.59 -22.61
N ASP A 168 -11.99 -5.37 -23.65
CA ASP A 168 -12.54 -4.04 -23.96
C ASP A 168 -13.31 -3.44 -22.78
N ALA A 169 -14.08 -4.26 -22.06
CA ALA A 169 -14.78 -3.83 -20.85
C ALA A 169 -13.82 -3.47 -19.70
N GLY A 170 -12.71 -4.21 -19.58
CA GLY A 170 -11.66 -3.93 -18.62
C GLY A 170 -10.92 -2.64 -18.94
N GLU A 171 -10.63 -2.36 -20.20
CA GLU A 171 -10.02 -1.10 -20.63
C GLU A 171 -10.93 0.09 -20.34
N ALA A 172 -12.23 0.01 -20.67
CA ALA A 172 -13.19 1.08 -20.41
C ALA A 172 -13.31 1.39 -18.90
N LEU A 173 -13.36 0.36 -18.07
CA LEU A 173 -13.41 0.56 -16.62
C LEU A 173 -12.11 1.18 -16.09
N LEU A 174 -10.97 0.70 -16.54
CA LEU A 174 -9.67 1.22 -16.11
C LEU A 174 -9.53 2.70 -16.45
N GLN A 175 -9.90 3.10 -17.68
CA GLN A 175 -9.91 4.49 -18.08
C GLN A 175 -10.83 5.34 -17.22
N PHE A 176 -12.02 4.84 -16.90
CA PHE A 176 -12.96 5.55 -16.01
C PHE A 176 -12.39 5.74 -14.61
N VAL A 177 -11.84 4.69 -14.03
CA VAL A 177 -11.35 4.70 -12.64
C VAL A 177 -10.08 5.54 -12.51
N GLU A 178 -9.09 5.32 -13.36
CA GLU A 178 -7.80 6.01 -13.28
C GLU A 178 -7.91 7.48 -13.69
N GLY A 179 -8.68 7.79 -14.73
CA GLY A 179 -8.86 9.15 -15.24
C GLY A 179 -9.58 10.08 -14.27
N ALA A 180 -10.46 9.54 -13.44
CA ALA A 180 -11.26 10.30 -12.49
C ALA A 180 -10.59 10.52 -11.13
N GLU A 181 -9.45 9.84 -10.84
CA GLU A 181 -8.94 9.71 -9.45
C GLU A 181 -10.09 9.43 -8.46
N SER A 182 -10.90 8.47 -8.82
CA SER A 182 -12.32 8.33 -8.46
C SER A 182 -12.61 8.35 -6.97
N ILE A 183 -11.66 8.00 -6.12
CA ILE A 183 -11.81 8.03 -4.66
C ILE A 183 -10.89 9.05 -3.98
N GLY A 184 -10.13 9.83 -4.76
CA GLY A 184 -9.21 10.85 -4.21
C GLY A 184 -8.06 10.29 -3.36
N PHE A 185 -7.80 8.99 -3.42
CA PHE A 185 -6.75 8.37 -2.59
C PHE A 185 -5.36 8.80 -3.03
N GLY A 186 -5.11 8.92 -4.33
CA GLY A 186 -3.89 9.50 -4.87
C GLY A 186 -2.63 8.69 -4.60
N TRP A 187 -2.63 7.38 -4.80
CA TRP A 187 -1.41 6.56 -4.66
C TRP A 187 -0.53 6.67 -5.90
N TRP A 188 0.66 7.20 -5.72
CA TRP A 188 1.62 7.45 -6.79
C TRP A 188 2.67 6.33 -6.91
N PRO A 189 3.18 6.03 -8.12
CA PRO A 189 4.17 4.97 -8.35
C PRO A 189 5.60 5.44 -7.98
N LEU A 190 5.79 5.81 -6.74
CA LEU A 190 7.03 6.41 -6.24
C LEU A 190 8.12 5.37 -5.90
N GLY A 191 7.85 4.08 -6.12
CA GLY A 191 8.80 3.03 -5.79
C GLY A 191 9.16 3.00 -4.31
N TYR A 192 10.41 2.65 -4.02
CA TYR A 192 10.98 2.69 -2.68
C TYR A 192 12.47 3.04 -2.69
N GLN A 193 12.99 3.49 -1.55
CA GLN A 193 14.40 3.75 -1.36
C GLN A 193 15.01 2.60 -0.54
N LYS A 194 16.17 2.12 -0.94
CA LYS A 194 16.91 1.07 -0.24
C LYS A 194 17.58 1.62 1.02
N ALA A 195 18.04 0.74 1.89
CA ALA A 195 18.76 1.10 3.11
C ALA A 195 20.03 1.95 2.85
N ASP A 196 20.70 1.73 1.71
CA ASP A 196 21.86 2.52 1.28
C ASP A 196 21.53 3.92 0.75
N GLY A 197 20.25 4.31 0.77
CA GLY A 197 19.78 5.59 0.27
C GLY A 197 19.53 5.67 -1.23
N SER A 198 19.86 4.62 -1.99
CA SER A 198 19.57 4.57 -3.43
C SER A 198 18.09 4.24 -3.71
N PHE A 199 17.53 4.80 -4.77
CA PHE A 199 16.19 4.41 -5.22
C PHE A 199 16.22 3.09 -6.00
N ASN A 200 15.18 2.28 -5.83
CA ASN A 200 14.96 1.15 -6.72
C ASN A 200 14.41 1.66 -8.06
N SER A 201 15.32 1.85 -9.03
CA SER A 201 14.98 2.36 -10.36
C SER A 201 14.02 1.47 -11.14
N SER A 202 13.96 0.18 -10.84
CA SER A 202 13.02 -0.75 -11.48
C SER A 202 11.59 -0.62 -10.94
N ALA A 203 11.42 -0.05 -9.77
CA ALA A 203 10.12 0.14 -9.13
C ALA A 203 9.50 1.53 -9.42
N LEU A 204 10.33 2.54 -9.63
CA LEU A 204 9.87 3.91 -9.86
C LEU A 204 9.05 4.02 -11.15
N GLY A 205 7.90 4.66 -11.07
CA GLY A 205 6.93 4.75 -12.16
C GLY A 205 6.08 3.50 -12.37
N LYS A 206 6.41 2.37 -11.73
CA LYS A 206 5.73 1.08 -11.91
C LYS A 206 5.06 0.55 -10.66
N TRP A 207 5.59 0.89 -9.49
CA TRP A 207 5.16 0.34 -8.21
C TRP A 207 4.99 1.44 -7.19
N GLY A 208 3.90 1.40 -6.43
CA GLY A 208 3.71 2.24 -5.26
C GLY A 208 3.75 1.39 -3.99
N TYR A 209 4.53 1.79 -3.00
CA TYR A 209 4.70 1.09 -1.72
C TYR A 209 4.28 1.96 -0.56
N MET A 210 3.62 1.38 0.44
CA MET A 210 3.29 2.04 1.72
C MET A 210 3.49 1.11 2.89
N TRP A 211 4.01 1.65 3.99
CA TRP A 211 3.99 0.97 5.27
C TRP A 211 2.57 0.86 5.85
N PHE A 212 2.34 -0.17 6.61
CA PHE A 212 1.32 -0.19 7.64
C PHE A 212 1.84 -0.87 8.91
N ILE A 213 1.09 -0.77 10.02
CA ILE A 213 1.58 -1.09 11.38
C ILE A 213 1.96 -2.55 11.49
N GLY A 214 1.85 -3.46 10.85
CA GLY A 214 2.14 -4.86 11.08
C GLY A 214 3.60 -5.23 10.86
N GLN A 215 3.97 -6.32 11.47
CA GLN A 215 5.30 -6.90 11.34
C GLN A 215 5.24 -8.44 11.32
N THR A 216 6.31 -9.08 10.83
CA THR A 216 6.43 -10.53 10.78
C THR A 216 7.65 -11.04 11.55
N SER A 217 8.63 -10.18 11.77
CA SER A 217 9.84 -10.46 12.55
C SER A 217 10.46 -9.18 13.07
N GLU A 218 11.53 -9.28 13.80
CA GLU A 218 12.31 -8.13 14.26
C GLU A 218 12.81 -7.24 13.11
N THR A 219 13.13 -7.82 11.97
CA THR A 219 13.71 -7.12 10.81
C THR A 219 12.75 -6.92 9.64
N VAL A 220 11.57 -7.55 9.65
CA VAL A 220 10.60 -7.50 8.56
C VAL A 220 9.25 -7.04 9.07
N ALA A 221 8.74 -5.98 8.49
CA ALA A 221 7.41 -5.45 8.72
C ALA A 221 6.41 -5.97 7.67
N ARG A 222 5.29 -5.28 7.53
CA ARG A 222 4.32 -5.47 6.45
C ARG A 222 4.21 -4.19 5.64
N SER A 223 4.20 -4.33 4.33
CA SER A 223 3.94 -3.22 3.43
C SER A 223 2.87 -3.59 2.42
N LEU A 224 2.19 -2.58 1.90
CA LEU A 224 1.28 -2.72 0.78
C LEU A 224 1.96 -2.22 -0.48
N VAL A 225 1.65 -2.87 -1.58
CA VAL A 225 2.14 -2.48 -2.89
C VAL A 225 1.05 -2.54 -3.94
N ILE A 226 1.02 -1.54 -4.79
CA ILE A 226 0.24 -1.54 -6.04
C ILE A 226 1.22 -1.65 -7.20
N SER A 227 0.93 -2.58 -8.10
CA SER A 227 1.68 -2.75 -9.35
C SER A 227 1.05 -1.96 -10.48
N GLY A 228 1.88 -1.28 -11.28
CA GLY A 228 1.46 -0.70 -12.55
C GLY A 228 1.07 -1.74 -13.61
N THR A 229 1.58 -2.96 -13.49
CA THR A 229 1.42 -4.00 -14.50
C THR A 229 0.24 -4.93 -14.27
N SER A 230 -0.24 -5.06 -13.04
CA SER A 230 -1.28 -6.05 -12.69
C SER A 230 -2.48 -5.46 -11.95
N LEU A 231 -2.48 -4.15 -11.66
CA LEU A 231 -3.53 -3.47 -10.90
C LEU A 231 -3.78 -4.05 -9.50
N ASN A 232 -2.96 -4.99 -9.06
CA ASN A 232 -3.16 -5.69 -7.81
C ASN A 232 -2.68 -4.85 -6.63
N LEU A 233 -3.45 -4.89 -5.57
CA LEU A 233 -2.96 -4.56 -4.24
C LEU A 233 -2.39 -5.83 -3.59
N GLN A 234 -1.17 -5.77 -3.08
CA GLN A 234 -0.49 -6.91 -2.48
C GLN A 234 0.07 -6.53 -1.11
N THR A 235 0.04 -7.48 -0.18
CA THR A 235 0.82 -7.38 1.06
C THR A 235 2.20 -8.00 0.85
N LYS A 236 3.24 -7.29 1.24
CA LYS A 236 4.63 -7.75 1.20
C LYS A 236 5.13 -8.03 2.61
N THR A 237 5.88 -9.12 2.72
CA THR A 237 6.43 -9.63 3.99
C THR A 237 7.81 -10.24 3.82
N ASN A 238 8.52 -9.80 2.78
CA ASN A 238 9.85 -10.26 2.40
C ASN A 238 10.85 -9.08 2.40
N SER A 239 11.93 -9.16 1.64
CA SER A 239 12.91 -8.08 1.49
C SER A 239 12.32 -6.74 1.00
N GLU A 240 11.15 -6.74 0.37
CA GLU A 240 10.41 -5.53 -0.01
C GLU A 240 9.58 -4.94 1.17
N ALA A 241 9.72 -5.51 2.35
CA ALA A 241 9.16 -5.04 3.62
C ALA A 241 10.20 -5.09 4.74
N ALA A 242 11.49 -5.16 4.41
CA ALA A 242 12.57 -5.03 5.40
C ALA A 242 12.46 -3.65 6.07
N LYS A 243 12.56 -3.61 7.41
CA LYS A 243 12.25 -2.40 8.20
C LYS A 243 13.21 -1.24 7.98
N ASP A 244 14.36 -1.49 7.39
CA ASP A 244 15.42 -0.50 7.08
C ASP A 244 15.29 0.13 5.68
N ILE A 245 14.40 -0.36 4.82
CA ILE A 245 14.09 0.32 3.56
C ILE A 245 13.13 1.48 3.82
N TYR A 246 13.04 2.40 2.88
CA TYR A 246 12.23 3.60 3.02
C TYR A 246 11.00 3.55 2.11
N LEU A 247 9.82 3.57 2.70
CA LEU A 247 8.53 3.59 2.00
C LEU A 247 7.70 4.83 2.39
N SER A 248 6.66 5.09 1.61
CA SER A 248 5.64 6.07 1.96
C SER A 248 4.79 5.59 3.14
N VAL A 249 4.14 6.54 3.81
CA VAL A 249 3.18 6.29 4.90
C VAL A 249 1.85 6.94 4.57
N ARG A 250 0.76 6.28 4.89
CA ARG A 250 -0.59 6.86 4.91
C ARG A 250 -1.00 7.08 6.36
N CYS A 251 -1.38 8.32 6.66
CA CYS A 251 -1.98 8.65 7.95
C CYS A 251 -3.51 8.61 7.86
N VAL A 252 -4.15 8.08 8.89
CA VAL A 252 -5.59 8.00 9.05
C VAL A 252 -5.98 8.72 10.34
N LYS A 253 -7.12 9.42 10.34
CA LYS A 253 -7.61 10.12 11.51
C LYS A 253 -8.00 9.13 12.61
N ASN A 254 -7.63 9.42 13.86
CA ASN A 254 -7.99 8.56 14.99
C ASN A 254 -9.50 8.44 15.15
N TYR A 255 -9.93 7.25 15.53
CA TYR A 255 -11.33 6.93 15.81
C TYR A 255 -11.44 6.20 17.13
N THR A 256 -12.54 6.42 17.85
CA THR A 256 -12.93 5.60 19.01
C THR A 256 -13.69 4.38 18.51
N LYS A 257 -13.32 3.21 19.03
CA LYS A 257 -14.05 1.96 18.76
C LYS A 257 -15.39 1.96 19.45
#